data_f952d68368611a4793039c1d2dbb5306
#
_entry.id   f952d68368611a4793039c1d2dbb5306
#
_cell.length_a   1.000
_cell.length_b   1.000
_cell.length_c   1.000
_cell.angle_alpha   90.00
_cell.angle_beta   90.00
_cell.angle_gamma   90.00
#
_symmetry.space_group_name_H-M   'P 1'
#
loop_
_entity.id
_entity.type
_entity.pdbx_description
1 polymer ?
#
loop_
_entity_poly.entity_id
_entity_poly.type
_entity_poly.pdbx_seq_one_letter_code
_entity_poly.pdbx_strand_id
1 'polypeptide(L)'
;MLVERTIRNFIYGDSITFDSHLGIVSPVIRHTEIFILQVFACLCLFLTLGAWKKIQKTHKTEQTIWLLRQQTQAQETYLEETRLRYQQTRSFRHDIRNHLSVLSQLLNANETDSARQYLSHLTETSDELSIWVQTGNAPVDALLGSKLSLASQAGITTECEMKIPAFLGVSDMDWCILLANGIDNAIKATCLLPPEERKLHIYGRQKGNFFLLTVENSCSPHLLQPPKEGIGLSNIRAVMKKYDGTTKIHLEQGTFRLSLFFVSNKRPFTPN
;
A
#
# COMPACT_ATOMS: atom_id res chain seq x y z
N MET A 1 -44.05 -37.41 20.79
CA MET A 1 -45.01 -38.38 20.27
C MET A 1 -44.68 -39.84 20.66
N LEU A 2 -43.48 -40.42 20.39
CA LEU A 2 -43.11 -41.77 20.78
C LEU A 2 -43.02 -41.98 22.30
N VAL A 3 -42.35 -41.05 22.98
CA VAL A 3 -42.21 -41.06 24.47
C VAL A 3 -43.56 -40.93 25.14
N GLU A 4 -44.43 -40.06 24.67
CA GLU A 4 -45.78 -39.84 25.21
C GLU A 4 -46.69 -41.07 25.02
N ARG A 5 -46.53 -41.76 23.88
CA ARG A 5 -47.24 -43.02 23.60
C ARG A 5 -46.75 -44.14 24.50
N THR A 6 -45.44 -44.18 24.81
CA THR A 6 -44.82 -45.18 25.68
C THR A 6 -45.21 -44.94 27.13
N ILE A 7 -45.26 -43.72 27.62
CA ILE A 7 -45.71 -43.36 28.95
C ILE A 7 -47.19 -43.67 29.11
N ARG A 8 -48.03 -43.37 28.11
CA ARG A 8 -49.46 -43.69 28.14
C ARG A 8 -49.73 -45.20 28.18
N ASN A 9 -49.03 -45.98 27.40
CA ASN A 9 -49.13 -47.46 27.46
C ASN A 9 -48.59 -48.06 28.76
N PHE A 10 -47.63 -47.41 29.41
CA PHE A 10 -47.14 -47.80 30.72
C PHE A 10 -48.16 -47.49 31.85
N ILE A 11 -48.83 -46.37 31.80
CA ILE A 11 -49.80 -45.94 32.85
C ILE A 11 -51.17 -46.59 32.65
N TYR A 12 -51.63 -46.80 31.46
CA TYR A 12 -52.93 -47.37 31.11
C TYR A 12 -52.87 -48.75 30.45
N GLY A 13 -51.69 -49.47 30.62
CA GLY A 13 -51.53 -50.78 30.05
C GLY A 13 -52.68 -51.74 30.42
N ASP A 14 -53.30 -52.27 29.37
CA ASP A 14 -54.39 -53.19 29.50
C ASP A 14 -54.00 -54.33 30.48
N SER A 15 -54.88 -54.56 31.44
CA SER A 15 -54.88 -55.71 32.33
C SER A 15 -55.05 -57.00 31.50
N ILE A 16 -53.91 -57.52 31.00
CA ILE A 16 -53.94 -58.84 30.36
C ILE A 16 -54.00 -59.86 31.50
N THR A 17 -55.13 -60.51 31.57
CA THR A 17 -55.42 -61.62 32.46
C THR A 17 -54.45 -62.75 32.21
N PHE A 18 -53.85 -63.19 33.32
CA PHE A 18 -52.84 -64.25 33.40
C PHE A 18 -53.39 -65.62 32.95
N ASP A 19 -52.83 -66.19 31.93
CA ASP A 19 -53.01 -67.61 31.60
C ASP A 19 -51.76 -68.36 32.06
N SER A 20 -51.90 -69.17 33.13
CA SER A 20 -50.84 -69.81 33.92
C SER A 20 -50.11 -70.97 33.29
N HIS A 21 -50.37 -71.30 32.02
CA HIS A 21 -49.83 -72.47 31.36
C HIS A 21 -48.76 -72.31 30.31
N LEU A 22 -48.40 -71.10 30.00
CA LEU A 22 -47.46 -70.81 28.91
C LEU A 22 -46.32 -69.88 29.27
N GLY A 23 -45.63 -69.97 30.34
CA GLY A 23 -44.32 -69.28 30.61
C GLY A 23 -44.05 -67.96 29.94
N ILE A 24 -45.07 -67.14 29.70
CA ILE A 24 -44.96 -65.84 29.00
C ILE A 24 -44.61 -64.82 30.05
N VAL A 25 -43.37 -64.30 29.98
CA VAL A 25 -42.91 -63.15 30.73
C VAL A 25 -43.91 -62.01 30.55
N SER A 26 -44.46 -61.53 31.69
CA SER A 26 -45.52 -60.54 31.67
C SER A 26 -45.18 -59.34 30.82
N PRO A 27 -46.09 -58.79 29.99
CA PRO A 27 -45.86 -57.60 29.16
C PRO A 27 -45.40 -56.38 29.95
N VAL A 28 -45.73 -56.33 31.26
CA VAL A 28 -45.27 -55.27 32.19
C VAL A 28 -43.74 -55.26 32.36
N ILE A 29 -43.12 -56.46 32.49
CA ILE A 29 -41.63 -56.52 32.59
C ILE A 29 -40.96 -56.05 31.33
N ARG A 30 -41.52 -56.37 30.18
CA ARG A 30 -41.00 -55.91 28.88
C ARG A 30 -41.11 -54.38 28.67
N HIS A 31 -42.17 -53.78 29.19
CA HIS A 31 -42.36 -52.31 29.12
C HIS A 31 -41.40 -51.58 30.05
N THR A 32 -41.13 -52.09 31.25
CA THR A 32 -40.16 -51.51 32.16
C THR A 32 -38.73 -51.57 31.64
N GLU A 33 -38.34 -52.68 31.01
CA GLU A 33 -37.03 -52.85 30.38
C GLU A 33 -36.84 -51.84 29.24
N ILE A 34 -37.84 -51.70 28.36
CA ILE A 34 -37.82 -50.73 27.23
C ILE A 34 -37.71 -49.33 27.77
N PHE A 35 -38.42 -48.97 28.81
CA PHE A 35 -38.37 -47.63 29.43
C PHE A 35 -36.97 -47.34 30.00
N ILE A 36 -36.37 -48.25 30.75
CA ILE A 36 -35.01 -48.12 31.26
C ILE A 36 -34.00 -47.93 30.14
N LEU A 37 -34.12 -48.69 29.07
CA LEU A 37 -33.25 -48.59 27.90
C LEU A 37 -33.38 -47.22 27.19
N GLN A 38 -34.59 -46.72 27.10
CA GLN A 38 -34.85 -45.38 26.52
C GLN A 38 -34.25 -44.26 27.39
N VAL A 39 -34.41 -44.32 28.72
CA VAL A 39 -33.80 -43.35 29.66
C VAL A 39 -32.30 -43.38 29.56
N PHE A 40 -31.70 -44.60 29.50
CA PHE A 40 -30.26 -44.76 29.31
C PHE A 40 -29.77 -44.17 27.98
N ALA A 41 -30.49 -44.43 26.89
CA ALA A 41 -30.17 -43.86 25.58
C ALA A 41 -30.25 -42.33 25.57
N CYS A 42 -31.26 -41.74 26.19
CA CYS A 42 -31.39 -40.32 26.36
C CYS A 42 -30.24 -39.73 27.19
N LEU A 43 -29.83 -40.39 28.27
CA LEU A 43 -28.69 -40.00 29.10
C LEU A 43 -27.38 -40.00 28.29
N CYS A 44 -27.15 -41.09 27.51
CA CYS A 44 -25.99 -41.17 26.64
C CYS A 44 -25.97 -40.08 25.57
N LEU A 45 -27.09 -39.78 24.92
CA LEU A 45 -27.22 -38.67 23.99
C LEU A 45 -26.91 -37.31 24.64
N PHE A 46 -27.41 -37.11 25.82
CA PHE A 46 -27.14 -35.87 26.56
C PHE A 46 -25.65 -35.70 26.89
N LEU A 47 -24.99 -36.77 27.35
CA LEU A 47 -23.57 -36.77 27.68
C LEU A 47 -22.72 -36.57 26.40
N THR A 48 -23.06 -37.22 25.28
CA THR A 48 -22.35 -37.07 24.02
C THR A 48 -22.50 -35.68 23.46
N LEU A 49 -23.69 -35.07 23.51
CA LEU A 49 -23.92 -33.68 23.10
C LEU A 49 -23.16 -32.68 24.00
N GLY A 50 -23.11 -32.94 25.30
CA GLY A 50 -22.32 -32.13 26.23
C GLY A 50 -20.82 -32.20 25.96
N ALA A 51 -20.31 -33.38 25.75
CA ALA A 51 -18.91 -33.62 25.36
C ALA A 51 -18.59 -32.94 24.01
N TRP A 52 -19.45 -33.10 23.01
CA TRP A 52 -19.31 -32.46 21.72
C TRP A 52 -19.24 -30.93 21.81
N LYS A 53 -20.16 -30.30 22.55
CA LYS A 53 -20.14 -28.86 22.77
C LYS A 53 -18.86 -28.39 23.46
N LYS A 54 -18.36 -29.15 24.44
CA LYS A 54 -17.11 -28.84 25.14
C LYS A 54 -15.93 -28.91 24.18
N ILE A 55 -15.83 -29.96 23.37
CA ILE A 55 -14.77 -30.14 22.35
C ILE A 55 -14.82 -28.98 21.34
N GLN A 56 -15.99 -28.67 20.80
CA GLN A 56 -16.12 -27.54 19.85
C GLN A 56 -15.70 -26.20 20.45
N LYS A 57 -16.05 -25.96 21.72
CA LYS A 57 -15.63 -24.72 22.40
C LYS A 57 -14.11 -24.65 22.57
N THR A 58 -13.47 -25.76 22.92
CA THR A 58 -12.01 -25.83 23.07
C THR A 58 -11.33 -25.59 21.74
N HIS A 59 -11.75 -26.23 20.66
CA HIS A 59 -11.20 -26.01 19.32
C HIS A 59 -11.33 -24.57 18.82
N LYS A 60 -12.49 -23.95 19.06
CA LYS A 60 -12.66 -22.52 18.71
C LYS A 60 -11.71 -21.63 19.49
N THR A 61 -11.52 -21.90 20.78
CA THR A 61 -10.59 -21.13 21.62
C THR A 61 -9.15 -21.30 21.15
N GLU A 62 -8.72 -22.53 20.83
CA GLU A 62 -7.39 -22.81 20.31
C GLU A 62 -7.13 -22.11 18.96
N GLN A 63 -8.11 -22.16 18.04
CA GLN A 63 -8.02 -21.43 16.78
C GLN A 63 -7.88 -19.92 16.98
N THR A 64 -8.65 -19.35 17.90
CA THR A 64 -8.58 -17.92 18.22
C THR A 64 -7.22 -17.55 18.81
N ILE A 65 -6.68 -18.36 19.72
CA ILE A 65 -5.37 -18.15 20.32
C ILE A 65 -4.27 -18.25 19.25
N TRP A 66 -4.38 -19.23 18.34
CA TRP A 66 -3.44 -19.39 17.25
C TRP A 66 -3.43 -18.17 16.32
N LEU A 67 -4.60 -17.67 15.90
CA LEU A 67 -4.75 -16.47 15.08
C LEU A 67 -4.18 -15.23 15.78
N LEU A 68 -4.47 -15.05 17.06
CA LEU A 68 -3.93 -13.95 17.85
C LEU A 68 -2.39 -14.00 17.93
N ARG A 69 -1.81 -15.19 18.15
CA ARG A 69 -0.36 -15.37 18.15
C ARG A 69 0.26 -15.02 16.80
N GLN A 70 -0.33 -15.49 15.71
CA GLN A 70 0.12 -15.18 14.37
C GLN A 70 0.06 -13.69 14.08
N GLN A 71 -1.03 -13.01 14.49
CA GLN A 71 -1.18 -11.57 14.35
C GLN A 71 -0.13 -10.81 15.18
N THR A 72 0.11 -11.21 16.42
CA THR A 72 1.13 -10.58 17.28
C THR A 72 2.51 -10.73 16.67
N GLN A 73 2.86 -11.93 16.20
CA GLN A 73 4.15 -12.19 15.57
C GLN A 73 4.35 -11.38 14.28
N ALA A 74 3.30 -11.24 13.46
CA ALA A 74 3.35 -10.39 12.28
C ALA A 74 3.53 -8.91 12.64
N GLN A 75 2.89 -8.43 13.71
CA GLN A 75 3.06 -7.07 14.22
C GLN A 75 4.49 -6.83 14.73
N GLU A 76 5.06 -7.77 15.49
CA GLU A 76 6.45 -7.68 15.99
C GLU A 76 7.45 -7.60 14.84
N THR A 77 7.29 -8.47 13.82
CA THR A 77 8.15 -8.43 12.62
C THR A 77 8.02 -7.09 11.88
N TYR A 78 6.81 -6.59 11.71
CA TYR A 78 6.57 -5.31 11.07
C TYR A 78 7.19 -4.13 11.85
N LEU A 79 7.08 -4.14 13.18
CA LEU A 79 7.68 -3.11 14.03
C LEU A 79 9.22 -3.14 13.94
N GLU A 80 9.83 -4.33 13.94
CA GLU A 80 11.27 -4.47 13.81
C GLU A 80 11.78 -3.99 12.45
N GLU A 81 11.12 -4.36 11.35
CA GLU A 81 11.44 -3.83 10.02
C GLU A 81 11.30 -2.31 9.95
N THR A 82 10.25 -1.77 10.56
CA THR A 82 10.01 -0.32 10.59
C THR A 82 11.11 0.38 11.39
N ARG A 83 11.52 -0.20 12.52
CA ARG A 83 12.59 0.32 13.35
C ARG A 83 13.93 0.33 12.63
N LEU A 84 14.27 -0.76 11.93
CA LEU A 84 15.48 -0.84 11.12
C LEU A 84 15.49 0.21 10.00
N ARG A 85 14.38 0.36 9.27
CA ARG A 85 14.25 1.40 8.24
C ARG A 85 14.39 2.80 8.81
N TYR A 86 13.81 3.04 9.99
CA TYR A 86 13.94 4.32 10.67
C TYR A 86 15.39 4.61 11.09
N GLN A 87 16.09 3.61 11.63
CA GLN A 87 17.51 3.74 11.98
C GLN A 87 18.37 4.02 10.74
N GLN A 88 18.17 3.30 9.64
CA GLN A 88 18.88 3.55 8.38
C GLN A 88 18.61 4.96 7.85
N THR A 89 17.36 5.42 7.88
CA THR A 89 17.00 6.77 7.47
C THR A 89 17.64 7.83 8.37
N ARG A 90 17.73 7.57 9.66
CA ARG A 90 18.36 8.49 10.61
C ARG A 90 19.87 8.57 10.37
N SER A 91 20.55 7.44 10.18
CA SER A 91 21.98 7.39 9.83
C SER A 91 22.23 8.14 8.52
N PHE A 92 21.47 7.82 7.48
CA PHE A 92 21.56 8.49 6.18
C PHE A 92 21.39 10.02 6.27
N ARG A 93 20.40 10.51 7.03
CA ARG A 93 20.24 11.95 7.25
C ARG A 93 21.40 12.59 7.98
N HIS A 94 21.99 11.88 8.94
CA HIS A 94 23.18 12.33 9.65
C HIS A 94 24.36 12.46 8.69
N ASP A 95 24.59 11.46 7.85
CA ASP A 95 25.71 11.41 6.92
C ASP A 95 25.57 12.50 5.84
N ILE A 96 24.36 12.66 5.28
CA ILE A 96 24.07 13.78 4.35
C ILE A 96 24.34 15.14 5.02
N ARG A 97 23.92 15.33 6.28
CA ARG A 97 24.15 16.59 6.98
C ARG A 97 25.65 16.87 7.15
N ASN A 98 26.44 15.84 7.44
CA ASN A 98 27.90 15.97 7.55
C ASN A 98 28.53 16.36 6.21
N HIS A 99 28.13 15.70 5.11
CA HIS A 99 28.61 16.04 3.76
C HIS A 99 28.26 17.47 3.38
N LEU A 100 27.01 17.91 3.63
CA LEU A 100 26.56 19.26 3.37
C LEU A 100 27.31 20.30 4.24
N SER A 101 27.64 19.95 5.50
CA SER A 101 28.43 20.81 6.37
C SER A 101 29.85 21.02 5.83
N VAL A 102 30.51 19.96 5.38
CA VAL A 102 31.85 20.03 4.76
C VAL A 102 31.82 20.91 3.51
N LEU A 103 30.84 20.67 2.62
CA LEU A 103 30.68 21.47 1.41
C LEU A 103 30.44 22.96 1.72
N SER A 104 29.60 23.24 2.72
CA SER A 104 29.34 24.63 3.15
C SER A 104 30.60 25.30 3.68
N GLN A 105 31.44 24.59 4.43
CA GLN A 105 32.70 25.12 4.95
C GLN A 105 33.70 25.40 3.80
N LEU A 106 33.84 24.50 2.83
CA LEU A 106 34.70 24.69 1.68
C LEU A 106 34.27 25.90 0.83
N LEU A 107 32.96 26.04 0.61
CA LEU A 107 32.43 27.18 -0.13
C LEU A 107 32.59 28.52 0.62
N ASN A 108 32.40 28.52 1.94
CA ASN A 108 32.62 29.71 2.77
C ASN A 108 34.12 30.13 2.84
N ALA A 109 35.02 29.16 2.69
CA ALA A 109 36.45 29.42 2.57
C ALA A 109 36.90 29.85 1.15
N ASN A 110 35.97 29.99 0.22
CA ASN A 110 36.21 30.21 -1.22
C ASN A 110 37.05 29.11 -1.90
N GLU A 111 37.12 27.93 -1.31
CA GLU A 111 37.79 26.75 -1.87
C GLU A 111 36.86 25.98 -2.84
N THR A 112 36.52 26.65 -3.94
CA THR A 112 35.54 26.09 -4.91
C THR A 112 36.03 24.84 -5.61
N ASP A 113 37.34 24.71 -5.87
CA ASP A 113 37.92 23.54 -6.51
C ASP A 113 37.92 22.34 -5.56
N SER A 114 38.24 22.52 -4.31
CA SER A 114 38.17 21.49 -3.27
C SER A 114 36.72 21.04 -3.06
N ALA A 115 35.75 21.96 -3.06
CA ALA A 115 34.33 21.63 -2.97
C ALA A 115 33.85 20.83 -4.18
N ARG A 116 34.32 21.17 -5.40
CA ARG A 116 33.99 20.43 -6.62
C ARG A 116 34.58 19.04 -6.62
N GLN A 117 35.84 18.88 -6.20
CA GLN A 117 36.49 17.57 -6.05
C GLN A 117 35.79 16.72 -4.99
N TYR A 118 35.37 17.29 -3.86
CA TYR A 118 34.61 16.58 -2.85
C TYR A 118 33.26 16.10 -3.36
N LEU A 119 32.56 16.92 -4.15
CA LEU A 119 31.31 16.55 -4.83
C LEU A 119 31.51 15.43 -5.83
N SER A 120 32.58 15.47 -6.67
CA SER A 120 32.86 14.42 -7.64
C SER A 120 33.09 13.07 -6.96
N HIS A 121 33.81 13.03 -5.85
CA HIS A 121 33.96 11.79 -5.04
C HIS A 121 32.65 11.25 -4.49
N LEU A 122 31.69 12.12 -4.15
CA LEU A 122 30.36 11.70 -3.71
C LEU A 122 29.46 11.21 -4.84
N THR A 123 29.74 11.62 -6.08
CA THR A 123 28.91 11.35 -7.27
C THR A 123 29.54 10.38 -8.25
N GLU A 124 30.66 9.78 -7.95
CA GLU A 124 31.55 8.97 -8.82
C GLU A 124 30.90 7.81 -9.62
N THR A 125 29.59 7.71 -9.65
CA THR A 125 28.88 6.64 -10.39
C THR A 125 27.94 7.14 -11.50
N SER A 126 27.90 8.43 -11.84
CA SER A 126 26.78 9.00 -12.63
C SER A 126 27.12 9.78 -13.90
N ASP A 127 28.35 9.94 -14.31
CA ASP A 127 28.73 11.04 -15.22
C ASP A 127 28.83 10.73 -16.73
N GLU A 128 28.32 9.60 -17.24
CA GLU A 128 28.51 9.35 -18.69
C GLU A 128 27.35 9.73 -19.62
N LEU A 129 26.18 10.13 -19.14
CA LEU A 129 25.06 10.48 -20.01
C LEU A 129 24.17 11.61 -19.44
N SER A 130 24.71 12.82 -19.29
CA SER A 130 23.85 13.95 -18.94
C SER A 130 23.04 14.42 -20.14
N ILE A 131 21.73 14.19 -20.11
CA ILE A 131 20.78 14.76 -21.08
C ILE A 131 20.67 16.27 -20.79
N TRP A 132 21.02 17.09 -21.75
CA TRP A 132 20.94 18.56 -21.61
C TRP A 132 19.49 19.01 -21.70
N VAL A 133 18.98 19.59 -20.61
CA VAL A 133 17.66 20.20 -20.53
C VAL A 133 17.83 21.69 -20.28
N GLN A 134 17.01 22.53 -20.89
CA GLN A 134 17.03 23.99 -20.72
C GLN A 134 15.63 24.47 -20.39
N THR A 135 15.25 24.41 -19.11
CA THR A 135 13.97 24.94 -18.61
C THR A 135 14.05 26.42 -18.29
N GLY A 136 15.24 27.00 -18.19
CA GLY A 136 15.51 28.34 -17.70
C GLY A 136 15.70 28.42 -16.18
N ASN A 137 15.81 27.28 -15.49
CA ASN A 137 16.07 27.16 -14.05
C ASN A 137 17.19 26.15 -13.82
N ALA A 138 18.39 26.61 -13.47
CA ALA A 138 19.59 25.77 -13.39
C ALA A 138 19.47 24.59 -12.40
N PRO A 139 18.95 24.72 -11.17
CA PRO A 139 18.67 23.60 -10.28
C PRO A 139 17.75 22.55 -10.90
N VAL A 140 16.71 22.97 -11.60
CA VAL A 140 15.76 22.06 -12.27
C VAL A 140 16.41 21.36 -13.47
N ASP A 141 17.22 22.08 -14.23
CA ASP A 141 17.94 21.54 -15.38
C ASP A 141 18.90 20.42 -14.95
N ALA A 142 19.64 20.62 -13.86
CA ALA A 142 20.51 19.61 -13.26
C ALA A 142 19.72 18.38 -12.78
N LEU A 143 18.61 18.59 -12.09
CA LEU A 143 17.72 17.51 -11.62
C LEU A 143 17.17 16.69 -12.79
N LEU A 144 16.61 17.37 -13.80
CA LEU A 144 16.03 16.73 -14.98
C LEU A 144 17.09 15.94 -15.74
N GLY A 145 18.27 16.52 -15.96
CA GLY A 145 19.38 15.84 -16.63
C GLY A 145 19.73 14.51 -15.94
N SER A 146 19.88 14.53 -14.61
CA SER A 146 20.15 13.32 -13.81
C SER A 146 19.00 12.30 -13.89
N LYS A 147 17.75 12.74 -13.72
CA LYS A 147 16.58 11.83 -13.73
C LYS A 147 16.30 11.22 -15.09
N LEU A 148 16.43 11.99 -16.17
CA LEU A 148 16.25 11.51 -17.52
C LEU A 148 17.37 10.57 -17.95
N SER A 149 18.60 10.82 -17.47
CA SER A 149 19.72 9.90 -17.66
C SER A 149 19.44 8.53 -17.00
N LEU A 150 18.96 8.52 -15.75
CA LEU A 150 18.55 7.29 -15.08
C LEU A 150 17.41 6.57 -15.81
N ALA A 151 16.44 7.31 -16.34
CA ALA A 151 15.35 6.74 -17.14
C ALA A 151 15.89 6.11 -18.44
N SER A 152 16.80 6.78 -19.14
CA SER A 152 17.45 6.27 -20.35
C SER A 152 18.25 4.99 -20.08
N GLN A 153 19.02 4.94 -18.99
CA GLN A 153 19.74 3.74 -18.57
C GLN A 153 18.80 2.57 -18.25
N ALA A 154 17.58 2.87 -17.78
CA ALA A 154 16.53 1.87 -17.57
C ALA A 154 15.79 1.47 -18.87
N GLY A 155 16.25 1.92 -20.04
CA GLY A 155 15.63 1.63 -21.33
C GLY A 155 14.30 2.34 -21.55
N ILE A 156 14.08 3.50 -20.92
CA ILE A 156 12.87 4.30 -21.10
C ILE A 156 13.13 5.37 -22.16
N THR A 157 12.30 5.42 -23.20
CA THR A 157 12.32 6.52 -24.17
C THR A 157 11.78 7.78 -23.49
N THR A 158 12.60 8.84 -23.44
CA THR A 158 12.27 10.07 -22.70
C THR A 158 12.13 11.27 -23.63
N GLU A 159 11.11 12.09 -23.39
CA GLU A 159 10.93 13.39 -24.04
C GLU A 159 10.66 14.45 -22.97
N CYS A 160 11.34 15.60 -23.09
CA CYS A 160 11.17 16.71 -22.13
C CYS A 160 11.06 18.03 -22.87
N GLU A 161 9.88 18.65 -22.82
CA GLU A 161 9.57 19.96 -23.41
C GLU A 161 8.99 20.88 -22.34
N MET A 162 9.85 21.60 -21.62
CA MET A 162 9.41 22.46 -20.53
C MET A 162 10.23 23.76 -20.47
N LYS A 163 9.53 24.87 -20.28
CA LYS A 163 10.11 26.17 -19.86
C LYS A 163 9.39 26.64 -18.63
N ILE A 164 10.12 26.99 -17.58
CA ILE A 164 9.57 27.45 -16.31
C ILE A 164 9.30 28.94 -16.38
N PRO A 165 8.05 29.39 -16.24
CA PRO A 165 7.73 30.81 -16.24
C PRO A 165 8.15 31.47 -14.91
N ALA A 166 8.94 32.53 -14.99
CA ALA A 166 9.40 33.28 -13.81
C ALA A 166 8.27 33.88 -12.96
N PHE A 167 7.10 34.14 -13.56
CA PHE A 167 5.97 34.78 -12.89
C PHE A 167 5.25 33.88 -11.86
N LEU A 168 5.47 32.57 -11.87
CA LEU A 168 4.79 31.65 -10.94
C LEU A 168 5.28 31.79 -9.49
N GLY A 169 6.50 32.29 -9.29
CA GLY A 169 7.07 32.48 -7.96
C GLY A 169 7.25 31.17 -7.15
N VAL A 170 7.27 30.03 -7.82
CA VAL A 170 7.57 28.73 -7.21
C VAL A 170 9.06 28.65 -6.93
N SER A 171 9.45 28.26 -5.72
CA SER A 171 10.86 28.12 -5.35
C SER A 171 11.55 26.97 -6.11
N ASP A 172 12.85 27.10 -6.34
CA ASP A 172 13.64 26.05 -6.99
C ASP A 172 13.54 24.71 -6.29
N MET A 173 13.54 24.72 -4.94
CA MET A 173 13.37 23.52 -4.13
C MET A 173 12.00 22.85 -4.33
N ASP A 174 10.94 23.66 -4.41
CA ASP A 174 9.59 23.14 -4.64
C ASP A 174 9.44 22.56 -6.05
N TRP A 175 10.05 23.20 -7.06
CA TRP A 175 10.16 22.64 -8.41
C TRP A 175 10.87 21.28 -8.40
N CYS A 176 12.00 21.19 -7.70
CA CYS A 176 12.75 19.94 -7.56
C CYS A 176 11.90 18.86 -6.86
N ILE A 177 11.13 19.20 -5.83
CA ILE A 177 10.25 18.24 -5.15
C ILE A 177 9.16 17.71 -6.10
N LEU A 178 8.50 18.59 -6.86
CA LEU A 178 7.44 18.23 -7.79
C LEU A 178 7.95 17.28 -8.89
N LEU A 179 9.05 17.66 -9.53
CA LEU A 179 9.63 16.91 -10.64
C LEU A 179 10.27 15.61 -10.18
N ALA A 180 11.06 15.61 -9.11
CA ALA A 180 11.68 14.38 -8.60
C ALA A 180 10.62 13.34 -8.26
N ASN A 181 9.59 13.71 -7.48
CA ASN A 181 8.54 12.77 -7.10
C ASN A 181 7.71 12.28 -8.28
N GLY A 182 7.38 13.19 -9.22
CA GLY A 182 6.64 12.83 -10.43
C GLY A 182 7.41 11.86 -11.33
N ILE A 183 8.68 12.16 -11.59
CA ILE A 183 9.55 11.34 -12.45
C ILE A 183 9.90 10.01 -11.79
N ASP A 184 10.22 9.98 -10.49
CA ASP A 184 10.52 8.73 -9.79
C ASP A 184 9.34 7.77 -9.79
N ASN A 185 8.11 8.28 -9.64
CA ASN A 185 6.90 7.49 -9.76
C ASN A 185 6.73 6.94 -11.18
N ALA A 186 6.98 7.78 -12.19
CA ALA A 186 6.90 7.40 -13.59
C ALA A 186 7.91 6.32 -13.94
N ILE A 187 9.19 6.47 -13.58
CA ILE A 187 10.25 5.48 -13.82
C ILE A 187 9.88 4.13 -13.18
N LYS A 188 9.47 4.13 -11.90
CA LYS A 188 9.09 2.90 -11.20
C LYS A 188 7.93 2.17 -11.88
N ALA A 189 6.90 2.89 -12.31
CA ALA A 189 5.75 2.30 -12.99
C ALA A 189 6.11 1.77 -14.38
N THR A 190 6.91 2.51 -15.14
CA THR A 190 7.30 2.18 -16.50
C THR A 190 8.27 1.01 -16.55
N CYS A 191 9.17 0.86 -15.58
CA CYS A 191 10.09 -0.29 -15.49
C CYS A 191 9.39 -1.64 -15.32
N LEU A 192 8.10 -1.67 -14.96
CA LEU A 192 7.30 -2.91 -14.90
C LEU A 192 6.88 -3.41 -16.30
N LEU A 193 7.04 -2.61 -17.34
CA LEU A 193 6.71 -2.94 -18.73
C LEU A 193 7.91 -3.51 -19.49
N PRO A 194 7.67 -4.20 -20.63
CA PRO A 194 8.72 -4.54 -21.58
C PRO A 194 9.45 -3.29 -22.07
N PRO A 195 10.78 -3.35 -22.38
CA PRO A 195 11.58 -2.17 -22.79
C PRO A 195 10.99 -1.38 -23.95
N GLU A 196 10.37 -2.06 -24.92
CA GLU A 196 9.81 -1.46 -26.14
C GLU A 196 8.59 -0.57 -25.86
N GLU A 197 7.91 -0.80 -24.74
CA GLU A 197 6.70 -0.05 -24.33
C GLU A 197 7.01 1.09 -23.38
N ARG A 198 8.28 1.25 -22.95
CA ARG A 198 8.67 2.21 -21.92
C ARG A 198 8.79 3.62 -22.48
N LYS A 199 7.89 4.50 -22.07
CA LYS A 199 7.88 5.92 -22.47
C LYS A 199 7.64 6.82 -21.28
N LEU A 200 8.33 7.96 -21.26
CA LEU A 200 8.19 9.02 -20.27
C LEU A 200 8.22 10.37 -20.97
N HIS A 201 7.14 11.13 -20.89
CA HIS A 201 7.04 12.48 -21.45
C HIS A 201 6.82 13.49 -20.33
N ILE A 202 7.61 14.57 -20.38
CA ILE A 202 7.51 15.69 -19.45
C ILE A 202 7.31 16.95 -20.28
N TYR A 203 6.20 17.63 -20.05
CA TYR A 203 5.96 18.86 -20.77
C TYR A 203 5.33 19.95 -19.89
N GLY A 204 5.77 21.19 -20.14
CA GLY A 204 5.25 22.38 -19.50
C GLY A 204 4.63 23.31 -20.53
N ARG A 205 3.35 23.67 -20.35
CA ARG A 205 2.65 24.58 -21.26
C ARG A 205 2.11 25.79 -20.49
N GLN A 206 2.42 26.96 -21.00
CA GLN A 206 1.89 28.22 -20.49
C GLN A 206 0.77 28.72 -21.39
N LYS A 207 -0.33 29.18 -20.80
CA LYS A 207 -1.40 29.90 -21.50
C LYS A 207 -1.90 31.03 -20.61
N GLY A 208 -1.52 32.29 -20.98
CA GLY A 208 -1.79 33.43 -20.14
C GLY A 208 -1.16 33.32 -18.76
N ASN A 209 -1.98 33.43 -17.72
CA ASN A 209 -1.57 33.31 -16.31
C ASN A 209 -1.57 31.84 -15.81
N PHE A 210 -1.86 30.88 -16.68
CA PHE A 210 -1.90 29.48 -16.32
C PHE A 210 -0.63 28.77 -16.78
N PHE A 211 -0.13 27.88 -15.94
CA PHE A 211 0.94 26.95 -16.31
C PHE A 211 0.51 25.54 -15.95
N LEU A 212 0.64 24.65 -16.92
CA LEU A 212 0.38 23.22 -16.78
C LEU A 212 1.69 22.47 -16.91
N LEU A 213 2.13 21.82 -15.84
CA LEU A 213 3.17 20.82 -15.88
C LEU A 213 2.53 19.43 -15.94
N THR A 214 2.97 18.61 -16.89
CA THR A 214 2.49 17.23 -17.03
C THR A 214 3.66 16.28 -17.07
N VAL A 215 3.55 15.22 -16.28
CA VAL A 215 4.41 14.03 -16.34
C VAL A 215 3.52 12.87 -16.78
N GLU A 216 3.85 12.31 -17.93
CA GLU A 216 3.09 11.23 -18.54
C GLU A 216 4.00 10.03 -18.77
N ASN A 217 3.55 8.84 -18.40
CA ASN A 217 4.32 7.62 -18.61
C ASN A 217 3.43 6.44 -19.01
N SER A 218 4.02 5.50 -19.73
CA SER A 218 3.36 4.21 -19.97
C SER A 218 3.24 3.40 -18.68
N CYS A 219 2.14 2.68 -18.54
CA CYS A 219 1.86 1.78 -17.42
C CYS A 219 1.08 0.56 -17.89
N SER A 220 0.92 -0.44 -17.02
CA SER A 220 0.16 -1.65 -17.37
C SER A 220 -1.28 -1.31 -17.78
N PRO A 221 -1.76 -1.80 -18.93
CA PRO A 221 -3.14 -1.56 -19.40
C PRO A 221 -4.20 -2.20 -18.47
N HIS A 222 -3.80 -3.15 -17.62
CA HIS A 222 -4.67 -3.76 -16.62
C HIS A 222 -4.84 -2.91 -15.35
N LEU A 223 -4.13 -1.79 -15.23
CA LEU A 223 -4.28 -0.86 -14.12
C LEU A 223 -5.57 -0.05 -14.31
N LEU A 224 -6.65 -0.48 -13.66
CA LEU A 224 -7.98 0.15 -13.81
C LEU A 224 -8.19 1.36 -12.88
N GLN A 225 -7.35 1.51 -11.86
CA GLN A 225 -7.45 2.59 -10.88
C GLN A 225 -6.06 3.17 -10.57
N PRO A 226 -5.97 4.47 -10.28
CA PRO A 226 -4.71 5.06 -9.84
C PRO A 226 -4.19 4.33 -8.59
N PRO A 227 -2.87 4.13 -8.46
CA PRO A 227 -2.30 3.50 -7.29
C PRO A 227 -2.63 4.31 -6.03
N LYS A 228 -2.70 3.61 -4.88
CA LYS A 228 -2.90 4.28 -3.58
C LYS A 228 -1.87 5.38 -3.39
N GLU A 229 -2.30 6.49 -2.82
CA GLU A 229 -1.46 7.64 -2.56
C GLU A 229 -0.27 7.27 -1.68
N GLY A 230 0.94 7.33 -2.25
CA GLY A 230 2.19 7.14 -1.54
C GLY A 230 2.82 8.48 -1.15
N ILE A 231 3.98 8.42 -0.48
CA ILE A 231 4.72 9.59 0.02
C ILE A 231 5.00 10.60 -1.11
N GLY A 232 5.35 10.14 -2.31
CA GLY A 232 5.66 11.02 -3.45
C GLY A 232 4.46 11.87 -3.89
N LEU A 233 3.28 11.28 -4.04
CA LEU A 233 2.07 12.04 -4.40
C LEU A 233 1.60 12.96 -3.27
N SER A 234 1.77 12.56 -2.02
CA SER A 234 1.50 13.40 -0.86
C SER A 234 2.40 14.64 -0.84
N ASN A 235 3.70 14.49 -1.12
CA ASN A 235 4.65 15.61 -1.24
C ASN A 235 4.25 16.56 -2.37
N ILE A 236 3.90 16.02 -3.54
CA ILE A 236 3.43 16.84 -4.68
C ILE A 236 2.21 17.66 -4.27
N ARG A 237 1.21 17.06 -3.64
CA ARG A 237 0.01 17.77 -3.19
C ARG A 237 0.30 18.85 -2.13
N ALA A 238 1.21 18.57 -1.21
CA ALA A 238 1.63 19.53 -0.20
C ALA A 238 2.25 20.78 -0.84
N VAL A 239 3.14 20.60 -1.83
CA VAL A 239 3.72 21.71 -2.58
C VAL A 239 2.65 22.43 -3.40
N MET A 240 1.81 21.72 -4.14
CA MET A 240 0.74 22.32 -4.95
C MET A 240 -0.21 23.17 -4.10
N LYS A 241 -0.57 22.70 -2.91
CA LYS A 241 -1.39 23.45 -1.96
C LYS A 241 -0.73 24.77 -1.52
N LYS A 242 0.59 24.82 -1.38
CA LYS A 242 1.35 26.02 -1.01
C LYS A 242 1.21 27.13 -2.07
N TYR A 243 0.97 26.75 -3.33
CA TYR A 243 0.86 27.68 -4.47
C TYR A 243 -0.57 27.75 -5.02
N ASP A 244 -1.58 27.35 -4.25
CA ASP A 244 -3.00 27.31 -4.67
C ASP A 244 -3.21 26.56 -6.00
N GLY A 245 -2.31 25.62 -6.28
CA GLY A 245 -2.34 24.81 -7.49
C GLY A 245 -3.23 23.57 -7.35
N THR A 246 -3.57 22.99 -8.49
CA THR A 246 -4.42 21.79 -8.56
C THR A 246 -3.64 20.62 -9.14
N THR A 247 -3.78 19.44 -8.51
CA THR A 247 -3.22 18.18 -9.00
C THR A 247 -4.32 17.30 -9.57
N LYS A 248 -4.16 16.85 -10.82
CA LYS A 248 -5.04 15.85 -11.45
C LYS A 248 -4.25 14.64 -11.88
N ILE A 249 -4.83 13.48 -11.66
CA ILE A 249 -4.30 12.20 -12.12
C ILE A 249 -5.30 11.61 -13.09
N HIS A 250 -4.83 11.23 -14.26
CA HIS A 250 -5.62 10.57 -15.29
C HIS A 250 -4.95 9.24 -15.66
N LEU A 251 -5.74 8.21 -15.82
CA LEU A 251 -5.30 6.87 -16.20
C LEU A 251 -6.16 6.41 -17.36
N GLU A 252 -5.57 6.20 -18.50
CA GLU A 252 -6.30 5.82 -19.71
C GLU A 252 -5.42 4.94 -20.61
N GLN A 253 -5.98 3.78 -21.00
CA GLN A 253 -5.40 2.88 -22.02
C GLN A 253 -3.87 2.62 -21.88
N GLY A 254 -3.41 2.31 -20.67
CA GLY A 254 -1.98 2.03 -20.44
C GLY A 254 -1.10 3.28 -20.30
N THR A 255 -1.69 4.45 -20.13
CA THR A 255 -0.99 5.72 -19.90
C THR A 255 -1.41 6.32 -18.57
N PHE A 256 -0.44 6.64 -17.74
CA PHE A 256 -0.65 7.40 -16.50
C PHE A 256 -0.19 8.84 -16.73
N ARG A 257 -1.05 9.80 -16.38
CA ARG A 257 -0.79 11.23 -16.56
C ARG A 257 -1.00 11.96 -15.25
N LEU A 258 0.05 12.58 -14.75
CA LEU A 258 0.04 13.50 -13.61
C LEU A 258 0.07 14.93 -14.15
N SER A 259 -0.96 15.70 -13.88
CA SER A 259 -1.09 17.10 -14.33
C SER A 259 -1.13 18.04 -13.13
N LEU A 260 -0.24 19.01 -13.12
CA LEU A 260 -0.08 20.03 -12.08
C LEU A 260 -0.42 21.40 -12.67
N PHE A 261 -1.51 21.98 -12.20
CA PHE A 261 -2.02 23.29 -12.64
C PHE A 261 -1.63 24.39 -11.68
N PHE A 262 -0.96 25.40 -12.19
CA PHE A 262 -0.62 26.62 -11.47
C PHE A 262 -1.39 27.80 -12.05
N VAL A 263 -1.81 28.70 -11.17
CA VAL A 263 -2.47 29.95 -11.54
C VAL A 263 -1.69 31.08 -10.90
N SER A 264 -1.17 32.03 -11.71
CA SER A 264 -0.56 33.21 -11.15
C SER A 264 -1.60 34.30 -10.95
N ASN A 265 -1.70 34.76 -9.71
CA ASN A 265 -2.52 35.94 -9.39
C ASN A 265 -1.80 37.26 -9.75
N LYS A 266 -0.53 37.22 -10.17
CA LYS A 266 0.21 38.38 -10.68
C LYS A 266 -0.09 38.55 -12.17
N ARG A 267 -0.54 39.74 -12.57
CA ARG A 267 -0.69 40.05 -14.00
C ARG A 267 0.64 39.82 -14.70
N PRO A 268 0.66 39.19 -15.90
CA PRO A 268 1.89 39.03 -16.65
C PRO A 268 2.47 40.42 -16.91
N PHE A 269 3.78 40.55 -16.67
CA PHE A 269 4.53 41.71 -17.11
C PHE A 269 4.45 41.73 -18.64
N THR A 270 3.64 42.63 -19.23
CA THR A 270 3.71 42.94 -20.65
C THR A 270 4.86 43.93 -20.80
N PRO A 271 5.98 43.57 -21.43
CA PRO A 271 6.96 44.55 -21.82
C PRO A 271 6.32 45.46 -22.89
N ASN A 272 6.31 46.77 -22.62
CA ASN A 272 5.99 47.78 -23.61
C ASN A 272 7.03 47.79 -24.73
#